data_383e3de5b3a34e05bf18d38939546862
#
_entry.id   383e3de5b3a34e05bf18d38939546862
#
_cell.length_a   1.000
_cell.length_b   1.000
_cell.length_c   1.000
_cell.angle_alpha   90.00
_cell.angle_beta   90.00
_cell.angle_gamma   90.00
#
_symmetry.space_group_name_H-M   'P 1'
#
loop_
_entity.id
_entity.type
_entity.pdbx_description
1 polymer ?
#
loop_
_entity_poly.entity_id
_entity_poly.type
_entity_poly.pdbx_seq_one_letter_code
_entity_poly.pdbx_strand_id
1 'polypeptide(L)'
;ERVQLLISVVIAPLHHPVLLAKEAAVVDLASNGRLILGIGVAGEFPAEFEAMDVPLNQRGTRTDEAIEVARAIWSGSDASHHGKRFDFDGFTLSPQTTNPGGPPIWVGGRGEPAMERATRAGDGWLPYLFTPSQYARGAGQVREMLEKQGRSDDTAFGYGLHLMTALGSTHEEARSSAASGLAAAYRYSGSYEDLAERYVLLGPPEEAAERINEFREAGAGHILLSWVTPFDQIDDQIAMAGEGLLPLLRGDQ
;
A
#
# COMPACT_ATOMS: atom_id res chain seq x y z
N GLU A 1 6.67 8.21 -18.43
CA GLU A 1 7.09 9.54 -17.92
C GLU A 1 5.99 10.27 -17.13
N ARG A 2 4.72 9.78 -17.08
CA ARG A 2 3.61 10.46 -16.40
C ARG A 2 3.01 9.68 -15.24
N VAL A 3 3.27 8.38 -15.14
CA VAL A 3 2.71 7.53 -14.09
C VAL A 3 3.58 7.53 -12.85
N GLN A 4 2.98 7.53 -11.67
CA GLN A 4 3.66 7.26 -10.41
C GLN A 4 3.95 5.76 -10.28
N LEU A 5 4.96 5.41 -9.49
CA LEU A 5 5.35 4.05 -9.20
C LEU A 5 5.05 3.80 -7.71
N LEU A 6 4.01 3.04 -7.42
CA LEU A 6 3.67 2.68 -6.04
C LEU A 6 4.08 1.22 -5.77
N ILE A 7 4.92 1.02 -4.76
CA ILE A 7 5.21 -0.31 -4.21
C ILE A 7 4.15 -0.62 -3.13
N SER A 8 3.39 -1.70 -3.29
CA SER A 8 2.26 -2.01 -2.38
C SER A 8 2.27 -3.47 -1.89
N VAL A 9 3.05 -3.76 -0.87
CA VAL A 9 3.98 -2.98 -0.05
C VAL A 9 5.27 -3.76 0.16
N VAL A 10 6.36 -3.06 0.53
CA VAL A 10 7.55 -3.73 1.06
C VAL A 10 7.29 -4.15 2.50
N ILE A 11 7.65 -5.38 2.86
CA ILE A 11 7.63 -5.87 4.25
C ILE A 11 8.89 -5.36 4.97
N ALA A 12 8.84 -4.12 5.43
CA ALA A 12 10.01 -3.42 5.94
C ALA A 12 10.78 -4.17 7.06
N PRO A 13 10.15 -4.88 8.02
CA PRO A 13 10.89 -5.58 9.06
C PRO A 13 11.79 -6.73 8.57
N LEU A 14 11.58 -7.21 7.33
CA LEU A 14 12.40 -8.25 6.70
C LEU A 14 13.56 -7.67 5.87
N HIS A 15 13.68 -6.35 5.76
CA HIS A 15 14.76 -5.69 5.03
C HIS A 15 15.73 -4.99 5.97
N HIS A 16 16.99 -4.91 5.54
CA HIS A 16 17.95 -4.01 6.19
C HIS A 16 17.60 -2.56 5.78
N PRO A 17 17.30 -1.64 6.73
CA PRO A 17 16.71 -0.34 6.39
C PRO A 17 17.64 0.56 5.57
N VAL A 18 18.95 0.47 5.77
CA VAL A 18 19.93 1.21 4.95
C VAL A 18 19.92 0.73 3.52
N LEU A 19 19.80 -0.59 3.28
CA LEU A 19 19.70 -1.16 1.94
C LEU A 19 18.40 -0.73 1.27
N LEU A 20 17.27 -0.87 1.97
CA LEU A 20 15.95 -0.42 1.49
C LEU A 20 15.96 1.07 1.12
N ALA A 21 16.56 1.92 1.96
CA ALA A 21 16.67 3.35 1.68
C ALA A 21 17.51 3.65 0.43
N LYS A 22 18.61 2.89 0.21
CA LYS A 22 19.44 3.01 -1.01
C LYS A 22 18.71 2.55 -2.26
N GLU A 23 18.02 1.43 -2.21
CA GLU A 23 17.26 0.89 -3.34
C GLU A 23 16.11 1.86 -3.72
N ALA A 24 15.38 2.36 -2.72
CA ALA A 24 14.34 3.36 -2.95
C ALA A 24 14.89 4.65 -3.58
N ALA A 25 16.06 5.13 -3.14
CA ALA A 25 16.70 6.30 -3.72
C ALA A 25 17.08 6.10 -5.19
N VAL A 26 17.57 4.91 -5.56
CA VAL A 26 17.89 4.58 -6.96
C VAL A 26 16.63 4.56 -7.82
N VAL A 27 15.54 3.97 -7.33
CA VAL A 27 14.26 3.97 -8.07
C VAL A 27 13.67 5.37 -8.16
N ASP A 28 13.75 6.17 -7.09
CA ASP A 28 13.30 7.55 -7.07
C ASP A 28 14.06 8.37 -8.12
N LEU A 29 15.38 8.27 -8.15
CA LEU A 29 16.22 8.94 -9.15
C LEU A 29 15.91 8.47 -10.57
N ALA A 30 15.87 7.16 -10.80
CA ALA A 30 15.60 6.58 -12.12
C ALA A 30 14.20 6.93 -12.65
N SER A 31 13.24 7.10 -11.77
CA SER A 31 11.89 7.50 -12.10
C SER A 31 11.68 9.01 -12.18
N ASN A 32 12.70 9.81 -11.83
CA ASN A 32 12.59 11.27 -11.72
C ASN A 32 11.53 11.70 -10.69
N GLY A 33 11.64 11.16 -9.47
CA GLY A 33 10.81 11.53 -8.32
C GLY A 33 9.38 10.99 -8.34
N ARG A 34 9.10 9.92 -9.10
CA ARG A 34 7.75 9.35 -9.22
C ARG A 34 7.47 8.18 -8.28
N LEU A 35 8.46 7.77 -7.46
CA LEU A 35 8.30 6.68 -6.52
C LEU A 35 7.42 7.09 -5.33
N ILE A 36 6.51 6.19 -4.95
CA ILE A 36 5.85 6.13 -3.65
C ILE A 36 6.24 4.81 -3.01
N LEU A 37 6.89 4.85 -1.86
CA LEU A 37 7.32 3.66 -1.14
C LEU A 37 6.23 3.21 -0.16
N GLY A 38 5.45 2.22 -0.55
CA GLY A 38 4.51 1.57 0.37
C GLY A 38 5.24 0.61 1.31
N ILE A 39 5.01 0.75 2.61
CA ILE A 39 5.64 -0.03 3.69
C ILE A 39 4.56 -0.75 4.51
N GLY A 40 4.77 -2.04 4.75
CA GLY A 40 3.91 -2.87 5.60
C GLY A 40 4.69 -3.60 6.68
N VAL A 41 3.98 -4.04 7.72
CA VAL A 41 4.53 -4.82 8.83
C VAL A 41 4.38 -6.33 8.63
N ALA A 42 3.52 -6.76 7.72
CA ALA A 42 3.10 -8.14 7.47
C ALA A 42 2.70 -8.93 8.74
N GLY A 43 2.80 -10.25 8.68
CA GLY A 43 2.51 -11.15 9.79
C GLY A 43 1.51 -12.26 9.45
N GLU A 44 0.97 -12.26 8.23
CA GLU A 44 0.11 -13.32 7.70
C GLU A 44 0.88 -14.64 7.47
N PHE A 45 2.17 -14.54 7.17
CA PHE A 45 3.04 -15.70 6.88
C PHE A 45 4.22 -15.73 7.87
N PRO A 46 4.06 -16.33 9.09
CA PRO A 46 5.13 -16.40 10.11
C PRO A 46 6.41 -17.07 9.63
N ALA A 47 6.32 -18.01 8.70
CA ALA A 47 7.48 -18.72 8.15
C ALA A 47 8.46 -17.80 7.41
N GLU A 48 8.00 -16.68 6.84
CA GLU A 48 8.89 -15.68 6.24
C GLU A 48 9.78 -15.03 7.30
N PHE A 49 9.21 -14.73 8.47
CA PHE A 49 9.94 -14.15 9.59
C PHE A 49 10.95 -15.12 10.19
N GLU A 50 10.57 -16.40 10.29
CA GLU A 50 11.47 -17.46 10.74
C GLU A 50 12.65 -17.66 9.78
N ALA A 51 12.36 -17.69 8.46
CA ALA A 51 13.41 -17.83 7.43
C ALA A 51 14.39 -16.65 7.40
N MET A 52 13.97 -15.46 7.81
CA MET A 52 14.78 -14.23 7.87
C MET A 52 15.37 -13.97 9.27
N ASP A 53 15.20 -14.88 10.22
CA ASP A 53 15.64 -14.73 11.62
C ASP A 53 15.13 -13.42 12.26
N VAL A 54 13.88 -13.06 11.96
CA VAL A 54 13.23 -11.86 12.49
C VAL A 54 12.10 -12.25 13.46
N PRO A 55 12.21 -11.92 14.75
CA PRO A 55 11.13 -12.20 15.70
C PRO A 55 9.83 -11.48 15.31
N LEU A 56 8.75 -12.24 15.12
CA LEU A 56 7.46 -11.73 14.64
C LEU A 56 6.89 -10.61 15.55
N ASN A 57 7.12 -10.69 16.85
CA ASN A 57 6.68 -9.68 17.83
C ASN A 57 7.45 -8.34 17.73
N GLN A 58 8.54 -8.30 16.96
CA GLN A 58 9.33 -7.09 16.73
C GLN A 58 8.97 -6.37 15.42
N ARG A 59 8.08 -6.93 14.59
CA ARG A 59 7.80 -6.41 13.25
C ARG A 59 7.39 -4.92 13.24
N GLY A 60 6.54 -4.50 14.19
CA GLY A 60 6.10 -3.10 14.29
C GLY A 60 7.26 -2.16 14.60
N THR A 61 8.03 -2.44 15.66
CA THR A 61 9.16 -1.59 16.09
C THR A 61 10.33 -1.59 15.09
N ARG A 62 10.52 -2.68 14.34
CA ARG A 62 11.48 -2.72 13.23
C ARG A 62 11.03 -1.84 12.07
N THR A 63 9.74 -1.83 11.78
CA THR A 63 9.18 -0.96 10.73
C THR A 63 9.29 0.52 11.13
N ASP A 64 9.01 0.87 12.40
CA ASP A 64 9.16 2.23 12.89
C ASP A 64 10.61 2.70 12.71
N GLU A 65 11.57 1.92 13.18
CA GLU A 65 13.01 2.26 13.07
C GLU A 65 13.49 2.27 11.61
N ALA A 66 12.94 1.41 10.74
CA ALA A 66 13.26 1.42 9.31
C ALA A 66 12.82 2.73 8.62
N ILE A 67 11.67 3.27 8.97
CA ILE A 67 11.22 4.58 8.47
C ILE A 67 12.15 5.70 8.96
N GLU A 68 12.51 5.69 10.24
CA GLU A 68 13.42 6.67 10.83
C GLU A 68 14.80 6.65 10.15
N VAL A 69 15.38 5.46 9.95
CA VAL A 69 16.64 5.29 9.23
C VAL A 69 16.55 5.80 7.80
N ALA A 70 15.49 5.45 7.07
CA ALA A 70 15.30 5.91 5.70
C ALA A 70 15.22 7.44 5.62
N ARG A 71 14.42 8.07 6.49
CA ARG A 71 14.31 9.55 6.57
C ARG A 71 15.64 10.21 6.92
N ALA A 72 16.39 9.65 7.88
CA ALA A 72 17.73 10.15 8.22
C ALA A 72 18.67 10.09 7.00
N ILE A 73 18.71 8.96 6.29
CA ILE A 73 19.60 8.77 5.12
C ILE A 73 19.21 9.72 3.97
N TRP A 74 17.91 9.96 3.74
CA TRP A 74 17.43 10.84 2.68
C TRP A 74 17.49 12.34 3.02
N SER A 75 17.76 12.70 4.29
CA SER A 75 17.82 14.11 4.69
C SER A 75 19.04 14.87 4.14
N GLY A 76 20.04 14.17 3.61
CA GLY A 76 21.22 14.80 3.00
C GLY A 76 22.52 14.06 3.27
N SER A 77 23.62 14.82 3.34
CA SER A 77 24.95 14.30 3.70
C SER A 77 25.12 14.22 5.21
N ASP A 78 26.02 13.33 5.63
CA ASP A 78 26.42 13.16 7.04
C ASP A 78 25.26 12.73 7.96
N ALA A 79 24.42 11.83 7.45
CA ALA A 79 23.27 11.31 8.19
C ALA A 79 23.73 10.45 9.38
N SER A 80 23.06 10.64 10.51
CA SER A 80 23.27 9.85 11.72
C SER A 80 21.95 9.30 12.23
N HIS A 81 21.97 8.12 12.84
CA HIS A 81 20.83 7.50 13.50
C HIS A 81 21.31 6.72 14.71
N HIS A 82 20.68 6.96 15.86
CA HIS A 82 20.99 6.31 17.14
C HIS A 82 19.73 5.60 17.63
N GLY A 83 19.47 4.44 17.04
CA GLY A 83 18.30 3.63 17.34
C GLY A 83 18.59 2.43 18.22
N LYS A 84 17.60 1.59 18.42
CA LYS A 84 17.73 0.38 19.22
C LYS A 84 18.49 -0.74 18.48
N ARG A 85 18.39 -0.79 17.16
CA ARG A 85 18.94 -1.85 16.31
C ARG A 85 19.95 -1.35 15.31
N PHE A 86 19.80 -0.10 14.92
CA PHE A 86 20.67 0.53 13.94
C PHE A 86 21.29 1.78 14.56
N ASP A 87 22.59 1.84 14.49
CA ASP A 87 23.41 2.92 15.06
C ASP A 87 24.52 3.24 14.07
N PHE A 88 24.56 4.48 13.57
CA PHE A 88 25.59 4.92 12.66
C PHE A 88 25.72 6.45 12.63
N ASP A 89 26.91 6.92 12.29
CA ASP A 89 27.24 8.32 12.08
C ASP A 89 27.91 8.53 10.73
N GLY A 90 27.75 9.73 10.19
CA GLY A 90 28.51 10.18 9.04
C GLY A 90 28.16 9.46 7.73
N PHE A 91 26.93 8.92 7.60
CA PHE A 91 26.51 8.23 6.38
C PHE A 91 26.09 9.24 5.30
N THR A 92 26.71 9.13 4.14
CA THR A 92 26.30 9.90 2.95
C THR A 92 25.77 8.98 1.88
N LEU A 93 24.50 9.18 1.50
CA LEU A 93 23.87 8.43 0.43
C LEU A 93 24.36 8.92 -0.94
N SER A 94 24.73 7.96 -1.79
CA SER A 94 25.00 8.22 -3.22
C SER A 94 24.42 7.07 -4.06
N PRO A 95 23.59 7.36 -5.08
CA PRO A 95 23.07 8.69 -5.42
C PRO A 95 22.06 9.22 -4.38
N GLN A 96 21.86 10.53 -4.36
CA GLN A 96 20.80 11.19 -3.58
C GLN A 96 19.43 10.96 -4.22
N THR A 97 18.36 11.13 -3.46
CA THR A 97 16.98 11.10 -3.95
C THR A 97 16.67 12.36 -4.77
N THR A 98 15.76 12.23 -5.74
CA THR A 98 15.24 13.37 -6.51
C THR A 98 14.37 14.26 -5.63
N ASN A 99 13.52 13.63 -4.82
CA ASN A 99 12.66 14.33 -3.87
C ASN A 99 13.47 14.69 -2.60
N PRO A 100 13.49 15.95 -2.16
CA PRO A 100 14.09 16.32 -0.88
C PRO A 100 13.46 15.53 0.27
N GLY A 101 14.27 14.86 1.08
CA GLY A 101 13.79 14.01 2.17
C GLY A 101 13.26 12.64 1.74
N GLY A 102 13.47 12.27 0.48
CA GLY A 102 13.16 10.95 -0.09
C GLY A 102 11.76 10.82 -0.69
N PRO A 103 11.46 9.65 -1.27
CA PRO A 103 10.14 9.36 -1.80
C PRO A 103 9.08 9.37 -0.68
N PRO A 104 7.81 9.74 -0.99
CA PRO A 104 6.72 9.59 -0.04
C PRO A 104 6.60 8.15 0.48
N ILE A 105 6.41 8.00 1.80
CA ILE A 105 6.19 6.71 2.46
C ILE A 105 4.71 6.54 2.75
N TRP A 106 4.08 5.51 2.16
CA TRP A 106 2.72 5.13 2.47
C TRP A 106 2.69 3.88 3.33
N VAL A 107 1.92 3.92 4.43
CA VAL A 107 1.88 2.82 5.40
C VAL A 107 0.68 1.94 5.14
N GLY A 108 0.96 0.67 4.87
CA GLY A 108 -0.05 -0.38 4.71
C GLY A 108 -0.59 -0.89 6.03
N GLY A 109 -1.88 -1.22 6.05
CA GLY A 109 -2.53 -1.87 7.18
C GLY A 109 -3.86 -1.26 7.60
N ARG A 110 -4.65 -2.07 8.33
CA ARG A 110 -6.05 -1.76 8.69
C ARG A 110 -6.25 -1.36 10.15
N GLY A 111 -5.34 -1.77 11.02
CA GLY A 111 -5.46 -1.56 12.45
C GLY A 111 -4.94 -0.20 12.90
N GLU A 112 -5.36 0.19 14.08
CA GLU A 112 -4.95 1.44 14.73
C GLU A 112 -3.42 1.66 14.74
N PRO A 113 -2.56 0.65 15.06
CA PRO A 113 -1.11 0.85 15.00
C PRO A 113 -0.55 1.20 13.61
N ALA A 114 -1.22 0.76 12.53
CA ALA A 114 -0.84 1.15 11.18
C ALA A 114 -1.28 2.57 10.85
N MET A 115 -2.48 2.97 11.29
CA MET A 115 -2.98 4.35 11.15
C MET A 115 -2.12 5.34 11.94
N GLU A 116 -1.75 5.02 13.18
CA GLU A 116 -0.82 5.82 14.00
C GLU A 116 0.55 5.97 13.33
N ARG A 117 1.09 4.89 12.77
CA ARG A 117 2.37 4.93 12.04
C ARG A 117 2.25 5.81 10.80
N ALA A 118 1.17 5.66 10.02
CA ALA A 118 0.94 6.45 8.82
C ALA A 118 0.87 7.95 9.14
N THR A 119 0.15 8.32 10.19
CA THR A 119 -0.04 9.73 10.56
C THR A 119 1.19 10.33 11.23
N ARG A 120 1.95 9.55 12.01
CA ARG A 120 3.15 10.01 12.71
C ARG A 120 4.38 10.12 11.84
N ALA A 121 4.60 9.16 10.94
CA ALA A 121 5.88 9.01 10.23
C ALA A 121 5.74 8.81 8.71
N GLY A 122 4.51 8.57 8.21
CA GLY A 122 4.21 8.41 6.81
C GLY A 122 3.65 9.67 6.15
N ASP A 123 3.54 9.58 4.84
CA ASP A 123 2.93 10.58 3.96
C ASP A 123 1.62 10.07 3.36
N GLY A 124 1.16 8.88 3.78
CA GLY A 124 -0.11 8.31 3.34
C GLY A 124 -0.44 7.00 4.04
N TRP A 125 -1.71 6.62 3.94
CA TRP A 125 -2.28 5.40 4.48
C TRP A 125 -2.84 4.53 3.35
N LEU A 126 -2.50 3.22 3.34
CA LEU A 126 -2.82 2.27 2.29
C LEU A 126 -3.41 0.97 2.88
N PRO A 127 -4.69 0.95 3.27
CA PRO A 127 -5.36 -0.24 3.75
C PRO A 127 -5.77 -1.19 2.64
N TYR A 128 -6.17 -2.40 3.03
CA TYR A 128 -6.74 -3.44 2.18
C TYR A 128 -7.88 -4.16 2.90
N LEU A 129 -8.69 -4.93 2.17
CA LEU A 129 -9.82 -5.69 2.72
C LEU A 129 -10.78 -4.81 3.55
N PHE A 130 -11.22 -3.72 2.98
CA PHE A 130 -12.25 -2.85 3.53
C PHE A 130 -13.47 -2.80 2.60
N THR A 131 -14.66 -2.68 3.20
CA THR A 131 -15.85 -2.18 2.51
C THR A 131 -15.81 -0.65 2.47
N PRO A 132 -16.58 0.05 1.59
CA PRO A 132 -16.60 1.51 1.56
C PRO A 132 -16.93 2.13 2.92
N SER A 133 -17.90 1.56 3.67
CA SER A 133 -18.26 2.05 4.99
C SER A 133 -17.15 1.86 6.04
N GLN A 134 -16.37 0.76 5.94
CA GLN A 134 -15.20 0.54 6.78
C GLN A 134 -14.07 1.52 6.42
N TYR A 135 -13.88 1.76 5.12
CA TYR A 135 -12.90 2.72 4.63
C TYR A 135 -13.22 4.14 5.11
N ALA A 136 -14.47 4.59 4.98
CA ALA A 136 -14.92 5.90 5.46
C ALA A 136 -14.62 6.11 6.96
N ARG A 137 -14.90 5.09 7.79
CA ARG A 137 -14.58 5.14 9.23
C ARG A 137 -13.07 5.22 9.47
N GLY A 138 -12.28 4.38 8.80
CA GLY A 138 -10.81 4.40 8.92
C GLY A 138 -10.21 5.73 8.47
N ALA A 139 -10.67 6.28 7.35
CA ALA A 139 -10.24 7.59 6.87
C ALA A 139 -10.61 8.72 7.85
N GLY A 140 -11.77 8.62 8.51
CA GLY A 140 -12.15 9.53 9.59
C GLY A 140 -11.17 9.46 10.77
N GLN A 141 -10.84 8.25 11.23
CA GLN A 141 -9.87 8.05 12.32
C GLN A 141 -8.47 8.61 11.95
N VAL A 142 -8.01 8.37 10.71
CA VAL A 142 -6.74 8.92 10.22
C VAL A 142 -6.76 10.47 10.25
N ARG A 143 -7.84 11.11 9.81
CA ARG A 143 -7.97 12.58 9.87
C ARG A 143 -7.92 13.10 11.30
N GLU A 144 -8.64 12.46 12.24
CA GLU A 144 -8.58 12.82 13.66
C GLU A 144 -7.17 12.67 14.26
N MET A 145 -6.42 11.63 13.85
CA MET A 145 -5.05 11.43 14.29
C MET A 145 -4.12 12.51 13.73
N LEU A 146 -4.26 12.88 12.45
CA LEU A 146 -3.51 13.98 11.83
C LEU A 146 -3.81 15.31 12.52
N GLU A 147 -5.07 15.60 12.82
CA GLU A 147 -5.47 16.80 13.57
C GLU A 147 -4.81 16.87 14.95
N LYS A 148 -4.86 15.79 15.72
CA LYS A 148 -4.22 15.69 17.05
C LYS A 148 -2.69 15.88 16.98
N GLN A 149 -2.08 15.62 15.84
CA GLN A 149 -0.65 15.79 15.60
C GLN A 149 -0.29 17.15 14.96
N GLY A 150 -1.26 18.04 14.78
CA GLY A 150 -1.07 19.33 14.13
C GLY A 150 -0.80 19.26 12.62
N ARG A 151 -1.25 18.17 11.97
CA ARG A 151 -1.12 17.91 10.53
C ARG A 151 -2.46 17.99 9.78
N SER A 152 -3.44 18.71 10.31
CA SER A 152 -4.77 18.86 9.68
C SER A 152 -4.72 19.47 8.28
N ASP A 153 -3.74 20.33 8.01
CA ASP A 153 -3.58 21.03 6.74
C ASP A 153 -2.63 20.31 5.77
N ASP A 154 -2.26 19.07 6.07
CA ASP A 154 -1.39 18.26 5.21
C ASP A 154 -2.17 17.75 3.99
N THR A 155 -2.35 18.61 3.00
CA THR A 155 -3.04 18.31 1.74
C THR A 155 -2.29 17.31 0.86
N ALA A 156 -1.01 17.03 1.17
CA ALA A 156 -0.20 16.06 0.47
C ALA A 156 -0.36 14.64 1.04
N PHE A 157 -1.00 14.48 2.21
CA PHE A 157 -1.22 13.15 2.80
C PHE A 157 -2.11 12.26 1.92
N GLY A 158 -1.57 11.11 1.50
CA GLY A 158 -2.24 10.19 0.59
C GLY A 158 -3.27 9.30 1.28
N TYR A 159 -4.48 9.24 0.75
CA TYR A 159 -5.52 8.28 1.12
C TYR A 159 -5.61 7.21 0.04
N GLY A 160 -4.85 6.12 0.21
CA GLY A 160 -4.82 5.00 -0.71
C GLY A 160 -5.80 3.88 -0.34
N LEU A 161 -6.04 2.98 -1.28
CA LEU A 161 -6.73 1.71 -1.06
C LEU A 161 -6.11 0.65 -1.98
N HIS A 162 -5.63 -0.45 -1.39
CA HIS A 162 -5.29 -1.65 -2.13
C HIS A 162 -6.57 -2.49 -2.26
N LEU A 163 -7.18 -2.48 -3.45
CA LEU A 163 -8.45 -3.12 -3.74
C LEU A 163 -8.22 -4.38 -4.56
N MET A 164 -8.41 -5.55 -3.92
CA MET A 164 -8.42 -6.83 -4.62
C MET A 164 -9.53 -6.82 -5.67
N THR A 165 -9.24 -7.31 -6.87
CA THR A 165 -10.09 -7.10 -8.04
C THR A 165 -10.19 -8.36 -8.88
N ALA A 166 -11.38 -8.69 -9.32
CA ALA A 166 -11.67 -9.67 -10.37
C ALA A 166 -12.83 -9.15 -11.20
N LEU A 167 -12.60 -8.90 -12.47
CA LEU A 167 -13.62 -8.50 -13.43
C LEU A 167 -14.13 -9.74 -14.18
N GLY A 168 -15.35 -9.68 -14.67
CA GLY A 168 -15.97 -10.74 -15.45
C GLY A 168 -17.13 -10.20 -16.29
N SER A 169 -17.65 -11.02 -17.19
CA SER A 169 -18.84 -10.66 -17.96
C SER A 169 -20.11 -10.64 -17.10
N THR A 170 -20.08 -11.31 -15.96
CA THR A 170 -21.10 -11.33 -14.92
C THR A 170 -20.47 -11.27 -13.53
N HIS A 171 -21.25 -10.84 -12.54
CA HIS A 171 -20.84 -10.84 -11.12
C HIS A 171 -20.42 -12.24 -10.64
N GLU A 172 -21.20 -13.27 -11.00
CA GLU A 172 -20.95 -14.66 -10.58
C GLU A 172 -19.65 -15.22 -11.16
N GLU A 173 -19.34 -14.90 -12.42
CA GLU A 173 -18.07 -15.26 -13.05
C GLU A 173 -16.89 -14.62 -12.31
N ALA A 174 -16.96 -13.33 -12.07
CA ALA A 174 -15.95 -12.58 -11.34
C ALA A 174 -15.76 -13.13 -9.93
N ARG A 175 -16.84 -13.42 -9.20
CA ARG A 175 -16.82 -13.99 -7.85
C ARG A 175 -16.16 -15.36 -7.81
N SER A 176 -16.51 -16.25 -8.73
CA SER A 176 -15.92 -17.59 -8.84
C SER A 176 -14.42 -17.53 -9.17
N SER A 177 -14.02 -16.65 -10.08
CA SER A 177 -12.62 -16.43 -10.44
C SER A 177 -11.82 -15.88 -9.25
N ALA A 178 -12.36 -14.88 -8.55
CA ALA A 178 -11.77 -14.31 -7.34
C ALA A 178 -11.59 -15.37 -6.24
N ALA A 179 -12.61 -16.18 -5.97
CA ALA A 179 -12.54 -17.24 -4.97
C ALA A 179 -11.44 -18.27 -5.30
N SER A 180 -11.30 -18.63 -6.57
CA SER A 180 -10.26 -19.55 -7.04
C SER A 180 -8.85 -18.98 -6.85
N GLY A 181 -8.64 -17.72 -7.22
CA GLY A 181 -7.35 -17.03 -7.06
C GLY A 181 -6.99 -16.80 -5.60
N LEU A 182 -7.95 -16.41 -4.76
CA LEU A 182 -7.75 -16.26 -3.32
C LEU A 182 -7.38 -17.60 -2.65
N ALA A 183 -8.03 -18.71 -3.04
CA ALA A 183 -7.73 -20.03 -2.52
C ALA A 183 -6.32 -20.52 -2.89
N ALA A 184 -5.81 -20.10 -4.04
CA ALA A 184 -4.44 -20.40 -4.46
C ALA A 184 -3.38 -19.60 -3.70
N ALA A 185 -3.69 -18.36 -3.31
CA ALA A 185 -2.73 -17.41 -2.72
C ALA A 185 -2.75 -17.41 -1.19
N TYR A 186 -3.91 -17.65 -0.57
CA TYR A 186 -4.12 -17.46 0.87
C TYR A 186 -4.64 -18.72 1.55
N ARG A 187 -4.33 -18.87 2.83
CA ARG A 187 -4.96 -19.89 3.71
C ARG A 187 -6.04 -19.22 4.53
N TYR A 188 -7.29 -19.56 4.26
CA TYR A 188 -8.45 -19.04 4.96
C TYR A 188 -9.37 -20.18 5.38
N SER A 189 -9.93 -20.12 6.57
CA SER A 189 -10.78 -21.18 7.13
C SER A 189 -12.27 -21.04 6.78
N GLY A 190 -12.66 -19.92 6.17
CA GLY A 190 -14.03 -19.62 5.75
C GLY A 190 -14.25 -19.86 4.25
N SER A 191 -15.40 -19.41 3.75
CA SER A 191 -15.71 -19.40 2.32
C SER A 191 -14.92 -18.33 1.59
N TYR A 192 -14.22 -18.71 0.53
CA TYR A 192 -13.54 -17.73 -0.33
C TYR A 192 -14.53 -16.93 -1.17
N GLU A 193 -15.68 -17.50 -1.51
CA GLU A 193 -16.76 -16.78 -2.19
C GLU A 193 -17.31 -15.65 -1.30
N ASP A 194 -17.55 -15.91 0.00
CA ASP A 194 -18.01 -14.89 0.94
C ASP A 194 -16.95 -13.80 1.19
N LEU A 195 -15.68 -14.19 1.19
CA LEU A 195 -14.57 -13.26 1.29
C LEU A 195 -14.49 -12.37 0.06
N ALA A 196 -14.61 -12.96 -1.13
CA ALA A 196 -14.62 -12.25 -2.40
C ALA A 196 -15.81 -11.29 -2.47
N GLU A 197 -17.03 -11.76 -2.20
CA GLU A 197 -18.26 -10.96 -2.20
C GLU A 197 -18.14 -9.72 -1.30
N ARG A 198 -17.47 -9.86 -0.19
CA ARG A 198 -17.37 -8.79 0.80
C ARG A 198 -16.31 -7.75 0.49
N TYR A 199 -15.16 -8.16 -0.05
CA TYR A 199 -13.96 -7.32 -0.08
C TYR A 199 -13.31 -7.16 -1.44
N VAL A 200 -13.68 -7.97 -2.43
CA VAL A 200 -13.12 -7.88 -3.77
C VAL A 200 -14.01 -6.98 -4.64
N LEU A 201 -13.39 -6.22 -5.50
CA LEU A 201 -14.08 -5.54 -6.58
C LEU A 201 -14.48 -6.58 -7.63
N LEU A 202 -15.76 -6.84 -7.76
CA LEU A 202 -16.31 -7.89 -8.61
C LEU A 202 -17.19 -7.33 -9.72
N GLY A 203 -17.45 -8.15 -10.73
CA GLY A 203 -18.48 -7.94 -11.72
C GLY A 203 -17.99 -7.35 -13.04
N PRO A 204 -18.94 -7.00 -13.92
CA PRO A 204 -18.64 -6.29 -15.15
C PRO A 204 -18.12 -4.86 -14.87
N PRO A 205 -17.45 -4.21 -15.85
CA PRO A 205 -16.88 -2.88 -15.68
C PRO A 205 -17.83 -1.82 -15.10
N GLU A 206 -19.11 -1.87 -15.45
CA GLU A 206 -20.13 -0.93 -14.97
C GLU A 206 -20.35 -1.07 -13.45
N GLU A 207 -20.52 -2.29 -12.96
CA GLU A 207 -20.70 -2.59 -11.54
C GLU A 207 -19.43 -2.27 -10.74
N ALA A 208 -18.28 -2.61 -11.30
CA ALA A 208 -17.00 -2.27 -10.71
C ALA A 208 -16.78 -0.74 -10.61
N ALA A 209 -17.22 0.03 -11.62
CA ALA A 209 -17.15 1.49 -11.60
C ALA A 209 -18.02 2.09 -10.49
N GLU A 210 -19.24 1.59 -10.29
CA GLU A 210 -20.12 2.02 -9.19
C GLU A 210 -19.45 1.77 -7.84
N ARG A 211 -18.88 0.59 -7.63
CA ARG A 211 -18.19 0.24 -6.39
C ARG A 211 -16.94 1.08 -6.13
N ILE A 212 -16.19 1.42 -7.17
CA ILE A 212 -15.05 2.35 -7.06
C ILE A 212 -15.51 3.74 -6.65
N ASN A 213 -16.64 4.22 -7.19
CA ASN A 213 -17.20 5.51 -6.81
C ASN A 213 -17.65 5.55 -5.34
N GLU A 214 -18.21 4.47 -4.81
CA GLU A 214 -18.49 4.37 -3.37
C GLU A 214 -17.22 4.54 -2.51
N PHE A 215 -16.08 3.98 -2.92
CA PHE A 215 -14.79 4.19 -2.24
C PHE A 215 -14.27 5.62 -2.40
N ARG A 216 -14.47 6.25 -3.56
CA ARG A 216 -14.11 7.67 -3.76
C ARG A 216 -14.93 8.58 -2.84
N GLU A 217 -16.23 8.36 -2.73
CA GLU A 217 -17.12 9.06 -1.81
C GLU A 217 -16.72 8.82 -0.34
N ALA A 218 -16.22 7.62 -0.02
CA ALA A 218 -15.66 7.28 1.29
C ALA A 218 -14.31 7.97 1.57
N GLY A 219 -13.71 8.67 0.59
CA GLY A 219 -12.48 9.45 0.72
C GLY A 219 -11.22 8.80 0.16
N ALA A 220 -11.32 7.74 -0.63
CA ALA A 220 -10.18 7.14 -1.30
C ALA A 220 -9.72 8.02 -2.48
N GLY A 221 -8.52 8.59 -2.37
CA GLY A 221 -7.91 9.41 -3.43
C GLY A 221 -7.12 8.60 -4.45
N HIS A 222 -6.60 7.44 -4.03
CA HIS A 222 -5.83 6.53 -4.88
C HIS A 222 -6.32 5.10 -4.69
N ILE A 223 -6.74 4.45 -5.76
CA ILE A 223 -7.20 3.06 -5.72
C ILE A 223 -6.27 2.22 -6.58
N LEU A 224 -5.62 1.25 -5.95
CA LEU A 224 -4.76 0.27 -6.60
C LEU A 224 -5.56 -1.00 -6.84
N LEU A 225 -5.80 -1.36 -8.10
CA LEU A 225 -6.44 -2.62 -8.48
C LEU A 225 -5.40 -3.74 -8.41
N SER A 226 -5.67 -4.77 -7.62
CA SER A 226 -4.82 -5.94 -7.44
C SER A 226 -5.58 -7.20 -7.88
N TRP A 227 -5.13 -7.81 -8.95
CA TRP A 227 -5.80 -8.98 -9.53
C TRP A 227 -5.71 -10.19 -8.59
N VAL A 228 -6.85 -10.75 -8.23
CA VAL A 228 -6.96 -11.98 -7.43
C VAL A 228 -7.63 -13.11 -8.20
N THR A 229 -7.42 -13.12 -9.49
CA THR A 229 -7.84 -14.18 -10.42
C THR A 229 -6.70 -15.18 -10.64
N PRO A 230 -6.94 -16.38 -11.20
CA PRO A 230 -5.89 -17.26 -11.70
C PRO A 230 -4.92 -16.52 -12.63
N PHE A 231 -3.64 -16.90 -12.56
CA PHE A 231 -2.56 -16.16 -13.24
C PHE A 231 -2.73 -16.08 -14.77
N ASP A 232 -3.29 -17.11 -15.38
CA ASP A 232 -3.58 -17.19 -16.80
C ASP A 232 -4.71 -16.26 -17.29
N GLN A 233 -5.45 -15.63 -16.38
CA GLN A 233 -6.51 -14.66 -16.67
C GLN A 233 -6.06 -13.20 -16.55
N ILE A 234 -4.83 -12.93 -16.11
CA ILE A 234 -4.39 -11.54 -15.79
C ILE A 234 -4.43 -10.63 -17.01
N ASP A 235 -4.03 -11.11 -18.18
CA ASP A 235 -4.05 -10.30 -19.41
C ASP A 235 -5.48 -9.88 -19.78
N ASP A 236 -6.45 -10.77 -19.62
CA ASP A 236 -7.87 -10.48 -19.85
C ASP A 236 -8.39 -9.46 -18.80
N GLN A 237 -7.96 -9.58 -17.54
CA GLN A 237 -8.29 -8.61 -16.50
C GLN A 237 -7.78 -7.20 -16.82
N ILE A 238 -6.54 -7.11 -17.30
CA ILE A 238 -5.93 -5.83 -17.70
C ILE A 238 -6.66 -5.24 -18.89
N ALA A 239 -6.98 -6.04 -19.91
CA ALA A 239 -7.73 -5.60 -21.08
C ALA A 239 -9.13 -5.11 -20.68
N MET A 240 -9.86 -5.89 -19.87
CA MET A 240 -11.21 -5.53 -19.40
C MET A 240 -11.19 -4.25 -18.55
N ALA A 241 -10.18 -4.06 -17.72
CA ALA A 241 -10.02 -2.81 -16.96
C ALA A 241 -9.68 -1.63 -17.88
N GLY A 242 -8.78 -1.81 -18.84
CA GLY A 242 -8.33 -0.76 -19.75
C GLY A 242 -9.41 -0.28 -20.71
N GLU A 243 -10.14 -1.21 -21.28
CA GLU A 243 -11.13 -0.96 -22.35
C GLU A 243 -12.54 -0.69 -21.80
N GLY A 244 -12.90 -1.33 -20.69
CA GLY A 244 -14.23 -1.22 -20.08
C GLY A 244 -14.27 -0.28 -18.87
N LEU A 245 -13.49 -0.58 -17.82
CA LEU A 245 -13.61 0.11 -16.54
C LEU A 245 -13.01 1.53 -16.54
N LEU A 246 -11.81 1.72 -17.06
CA LEU A 246 -11.14 3.02 -17.02
C LEU A 246 -11.88 4.15 -17.75
N PRO A 247 -12.52 3.92 -18.92
CA PRO A 247 -13.36 4.95 -19.55
C PRO A 247 -14.50 5.43 -18.67
N LEU A 248 -15.20 4.51 -17.97
CA LEU A 248 -16.30 4.83 -17.06
C LEU A 248 -15.84 5.68 -15.86
N LEU A 249 -14.61 5.43 -15.36
CA LEU A 249 -14.07 6.14 -14.21
C LEU A 249 -13.52 7.54 -14.54
N ARG A 250 -13.18 7.79 -15.79
CA ARG A 250 -12.67 9.09 -16.23
C ARG A 250 -13.73 10.16 -16.33
N GLY A 251 -15.00 9.75 -16.46
CA GLY A 251 -16.12 10.65 -16.73
C GLY A 251 -15.92 11.39 -18.05
N ASP A 252 -16.97 11.80 -18.71
CA ASP A 252 -16.86 12.79 -19.77
C ASP A 252 -16.36 14.11 -19.14
N GLN A 253 -15.06 14.40 -19.27
CA GLN A 253 -14.50 15.73 -19.03
C GLN A 253 -14.75 16.63 -20.22
#